data_fe1dbc1b28bf1030a1ab0ab4015fd532
#
_entry.id   fe1dbc1b28bf1030a1ab0ab4015fd532
#
_cell.length_a   1.000
_cell.length_b   1.000
_cell.length_c   1.000
_cell.angle_alpha   90.00
_cell.angle_beta   90.00
_cell.angle_gamma   90.00
#
_symmetry.space_group_name_H-M   'P 1'
#
loop_
_entity.id
_entity.type
_entity.pdbx_description
1 polymer ?
#
loop_
_entity_poly.entity_id
_entity_poly.type
_entity_poly.pdbx_seq_one_letter_code
_entity_poly.pdbx_strand_id
1 'polypeptide(L)'
;MNLENYQSVWVCGEVLIDLIPNNLGGKTPIVGGGPANTAKALAKIGLQSYLIDGISSDEFGRLAQRELLEAGVNLEFAKRSNLETCTAEVFLDQNGSASYKFKIKDTATFDFERNWLPNPSELVPSVLHIGTLVTVIEPGASVLYEWSNEVSKFAPVVLDPNIRPSVIPDRKMYLTAIEKWFAIATVIKVSEEDMNWLYPGDDIVNRAKSWLSDVTKLVVITLGSEGLLGITLEDQIKVPGVKVEVVDTVGAGDTVGAIVVEGLIKYGLENLIGETLRQVLSKAAKAAAITCSRAGANPPSNEELI
;
A
#
# COMPACT_ATOMS: atom_id res chain seq x y z
N MET A 1 -17.48 15.38 -25.32
CA MET A 1 -17.44 14.29 -24.35
C MET A 1 -17.20 14.94 -23.01
N ASN A 2 -18.19 15.01 -22.12
CA ASN A 2 -18.00 15.51 -20.76
C ASN A 2 -17.07 14.54 -20.06
N LEU A 3 -15.85 14.97 -19.80
CA LEU A 3 -14.96 14.35 -18.82
C LEU A 3 -15.56 14.68 -17.44
N GLU A 4 -16.61 13.97 -17.04
CA GLU A 4 -16.96 13.86 -15.64
C GLU A 4 -15.70 13.36 -14.93
N ASN A 5 -15.27 14.07 -13.90
CA ASN A 5 -14.08 13.80 -13.10
C ASN A 5 -14.15 12.36 -12.56
N TYR A 6 -13.69 11.41 -13.33
CA TYR A 6 -13.46 10.05 -12.85
C TYR A 6 -12.29 10.11 -11.86
N GLN A 7 -12.62 10.08 -10.58
CA GLN A 7 -11.64 10.06 -9.48
C GLN A 7 -10.95 8.69 -9.46
N SER A 8 -10.16 8.39 -10.50
CA SER A 8 -9.45 7.13 -10.64
C SER A 8 -8.19 7.13 -9.79
N VAL A 9 -8.03 6.09 -8.98
CA VAL A 9 -6.80 5.83 -8.22
C VAL A 9 -6.05 4.69 -8.89
N TRP A 10 -4.81 4.94 -9.28
CA TRP A 10 -3.93 3.88 -9.71
C TRP A 10 -3.19 3.33 -8.50
N VAL A 11 -3.30 2.02 -8.29
CA VAL A 11 -2.60 1.32 -7.21
C VAL A 11 -1.61 0.36 -7.86
N CYS A 12 -0.33 0.67 -7.73
CA CYS A 12 0.74 -0.12 -8.32
C CYS A 12 1.50 -0.91 -7.25
N GLY A 13 1.61 -2.19 -7.46
CA GLY A 13 2.36 -3.09 -6.59
C GLY A 13 1.73 -4.46 -6.44
N GLU A 14 2.40 -5.30 -5.67
CA GLU A 14 2.15 -6.73 -5.66
C GLU A 14 0.74 -7.15 -5.25
N VAL A 15 0.24 -8.13 -6.00
CA VAL A 15 -0.72 -9.13 -5.53
C VAL A 15 0.00 -10.46 -5.37
N LEU A 16 -0.16 -11.11 -4.23
CA LEU A 16 0.47 -12.38 -3.93
C LEU A 16 -0.50 -13.32 -3.19
N ILE A 17 -0.11 -14.57 -3.01
CA ILE A 17 -0.88 -15.54 -2.23
C ILE A 17 -0.08 -15.92 -0.98
N ASP A 18 -0.68 -15.63 0.17
CA ASP A 18 -0.22 -16.13 1.45
C ASP A 18 -0.69 -17.58 1.61
N LEU A 19 0.26 -18.51 1.77
CA LEU A 19 0.01 -19.94 1.98
C LEU A 19 0.07 -20.24 3.47
N ILE A 20 -1.06 -20.17 4.16
CA ILE A 20 -1.17 -20.30 5.62
C ILE A 20 -1.40 -21.77 5.99
N PRO A 21 -0.61 -22.35 6.93
CA PRO A 21 -0.87 -23.71 7.43
C PRO A 21 -2.29 -23.85 7.98
N ASN A 22 -2.94 -24.98 7.68
CA ASN A 22 -4.28 -25.29 8.18
C ASN A 22 -4.30 -26.56 9.05
N ASN A 23 -5.36 -26.76 9.79
CA ASN A 23 -5.52 -27.86 10.73
C ASN A 23 -5.63 -29.26 10.05
N LEU A 24 -5.70 -29.30 8.72
CA LEU A 24 -5.78 -30.56 7.93
C LEU A 24 -4.40 -31.00 7.42
N GLY A 25 -3.32 -30.35 7.84
CA GLY A 25 -1.95 -30.61 7.40
C GLY A 25 -1.60 -30.08 6.02
N GLY A 26 -2.48 -29.25 5.42
CA GLY A 26 -2.27 -28.53 4.17
C GLY A 26 -2.08 -27.05 4.40
N LYS A 27 -2.23 -26.26 3.32
CA LYS A 27 -2.19 -24.80 3.34
C LYS A 27 -3.45 -24.22 2.71
N THR A 28 -3.93 -23.14 3.31
CA THR A 28 -5.04 -22.36 2.77
C THR A 28 -4.47 -21.16 2.02
N PRO A 29 -4.75 -21.00 0.72
CA PRO A 29 -4.33 -19.82 -0.02
C PRO A 29 -5.22 -18.61 0.34
N ILE A 30 -4.60 -17.49 0.67
CA ILE A 30 -5.26 -16.22 0.95
C ILE A 30 -4.66 -15.15 0.05
N VAL A 31 -5.50 -14.36 -0.60
CA VAL A 31 -5.05 -13.24 -1.44
C VAL A 31 -4.53 -12.11 -0.57
N GLY A 32 -3.26 -11.80 -0.73
CA GLY A 32 -2.52 -10.77 -0.01
C GLY A 32 -1.79 -9.81 -0.94
N GLY A 33 -0.89 -9.04 -0.34
CA GLY A 33 -0.15 -7.95 -0.98
C GLY A 33 -0.67 -6.59 -0.53
N GLY A 34 0.22 -5.75 0.01
CA GLY A 34 -0.17 -4.43 0.53
C GLY A 34 -0.92 -3.58 -0.50
N PRO A 35 -0.41 -3.42 -1.74
CA PRO A 35 -1.11 -2.68 -2.79
C PRO A 35 -2.46 -3.30 -3.17
N ALA A 36 -2.55 -4.62 -3.26
CA ALA A 36 -3.83 -5.30 -3.53
C ALA A 36 -4.85 -5.03 -2.41
N ASN A 37 -4.43 -5.03 -1.14
CA ASN A 37 -5.27 -4.68 -0.01
C ASN A 37 -5.70 -3.21 -0.04
N THR A 38 -4.78 -2.30 -0.37
CA THR A 38 -5.10 -0.88 -0.56
C THR A 38 -6.12 -0.68 -1.70
N ALA A 39 -5.96 -1.39 -2.83
CA ALA A 39 -6.91 -1.34 -3.93
C ALA A 39 -8.31 -1.81 -3.53
N LYS A 40 -8.40 -2.91 -2.77
CA LYS A 40 -9.67 -3.41 -2.19
C LYS A 40 -10.28 -2.37 -1.23
N ALA A 41 -9.47 -1.75 -0.37
CA ALA A 41 -9.95 -0.75 0.57
C ALA A 41 -10.52 0.49 -0.13
N LEU A 42 -9.83 0.99 -1.15
CA LEU A 42 -10.30 2.11 -1.98
C LEU A 42 -11.61 1.79 -2.69
N ALA A 43 -11.72 0.61 -3.30
CA ALA A 43 -12.95 0.19 -3.98
C ALA A 43 -14.13 0.09 -2.99
N LYS A 44 -13.93 -0.47 -1.80
CA LYS A 44 -14.97 -0.61 -0.76
C LYS A 44 -15.49 0.72 -0.22
N ILE A 45 -14.67 1.77 -0.21
CA ILE A 45 -15.13 3.12 0.16
C ILE A 45 -15.70 3.92 -1.01
N GLY A 46 -15.82 3.29 -2.20
CA GLY A 46 -16.52 3.86 -3.35
C GLY A 46 -15.62 4.61 -4.34
N LEU A 47 -14.29 4.51 -4.24
CA LEU A 47 -13.37 5.09 -5.20
C LEU A 47 -13.10 4.13 -6.36
N GLN A 48 -12.91 4.66 -7.57
CA GLN A 48 -12.48 3.87 -8.72
C GLN A 48 -11.00 3.48 -8.59
N SER A 49 -10.76 2.27 -8.13
CA SER A 49 -9.42 1.71 -7.89
C SER A 49 -9.00 0.80 -9.04
N TYR A 50 -7.88 1.12 -9.67
CA TYR A 50 -7.25 0.32 -10.74
C TYR A 50 -5.97 -0.31 -10.21
N LEU A 51 -5.89 -1.64 -10.22
CA LEU A 51 -4.65 -2.33 -9.88
C LEU A 51 -3.73 -2.39 -11.10
N ILE A 52 -2.47 -2.01 -10.91
CA ILE A 52 -1.38 -2.10 -11.88
C ILE A 52 -0.37 -3.11 -11.37
N ASP A 53 -0.49 -4.34 -11.83
CA ASP A 53 0.38 -5.47 -11.48
C ASP A 53 0.30 -6.56 -12.55
N GLY A 54 1.22 -7.52 -12.51
CA GLY A 54 1.13 -8.75 -13.28
C GLY A 54 0.27 -9.79 -12.55
N ILE A 55 -0.78 -10.27 -13.18
CA ILE A 55 -1.63 -11.35 -12.65
C ILE A 55 -1.43 -12.62 -13.48
N SER A 56 -1.00 -13.69 -12.80
CA SER A 56 -0.79 -15.00 -13.44
C SER A 56 -2.07 -15.61 -14.00
N SER A 57 -1.92 -16.43 -15.04
CA SER A 57 -2.98 -17.30 -15.58
C SER A 57 -3.12 -18.62 -14.82
N ASP A 58 -2.30 -18.88 -13.78
CA ASP A 58 -2.39 -20.08 -12.94
C ASP A 58 -3.61 -20.07 -12.01
N GLU A 59 -3.77 -21.09 -11.16
CA GLU A 59 -4.90 -21.22 -10.24
C GLU A 59 -4.92 -20.09 -9.20
N PHE A 60 -3.76 -19.72 -8.66
CA PHE A 60 -3.62 -18.65 -7.69
C PHE A 60 -3.89 -17.27 -8.29
N GLY A 61 -3.43 -17.01 -9.51
CA GLY A 61 -3.74 -15.77 -10.22
C GLY A 61 -5.25 -15.65 -10.53
N ARG A 62 -5.93 -16.76 -10.85
CA ARG A 62 -7.39 -16.77 -11.02
C ARG A 62 -8.12 -16.51 -9.69
N LEU A 63 -7.61 -17.03 -8.56
CA LEU A 63 -8.13 -16.73 -7.23
C LEU A 63 -8.00 -15.24 -6.93
N ALA A 64 -6.80 -14.68 -7.09
CA ALA A 64 -6.53 -13.26 -6.87
C ALA A 64 -7.41 -12.36 -7.74
N GLN A 65 -7.53 -12.67 -9.03
CA GLN A 65 -8.41 -11.94 -9.96
C GLN A 65 -9.86 -11.92 -9.49
N ARG A 66 -10.41 -13.08 -9.10
CA ARG A 66 -11.79 -13.18 -8.65
C ARG A 66 -12.04 -12.33 -7.42
N GLU A 67 -11.21 -12.44 -6.38
CA GLU A 67 -11.36 -11.68 -5.14
C GLU A 67 -11.21 -10.15 -5.35
N LEU A 68 -10.29 -9.73 -6.21
CA LEU A 68 -10.12 -8.31 -6.54
C LEU A 68 -11.35 -7.75 -7.26
N LEU A 69 -11.90 -8.48 -8.25
CA LEU A 69 -13.11 -8.08 -8.96
C LEU A 69 -14.34 -8.07 -8.05
N GLU A 70 -14.50 -9.06 -7.17
CA GLU A 70 -15.56 -9.10 -6.17
C GLU A 70 -15.50 -7.94 -5.17
N ALA A 71 -14.30 -7.47 -4.85
CA ALA A 71 -14.08 -6.28 -4.04
C ALA A 71 -14.32 -4.96 -4.80
N GLY A 72 -14.57 -4.99 -6.12
CA GLY A 72 -14.81 -3.82 -6.96
C GLY A 72 -13.55 -3.19 -7.55
N VAL A 73 -12.39 -3.87 -7.47
CA VAL A 73 -11.13 -3.37 -8.08
C VAL A 73 -11.19 -3.55 -9.59
N ASN A 74 -10.83 -2.50 -10.35
CA ASN A 74 -10.69 -2.56 -11.79
C ASN A 74 -9.33 -3.16 -12.18
N LEU A 75 -9.31 -4.13 -13.06
CA LEU A 75 -8.12 -4.85 -13.53
C LEU A 75 -7.76 -4.53 -14.99
N GLU A 76 -8.29 -3.43 -15.54
CA GLU A 76 -8.02 -3.02 -16.93
C GLU A 76 -6.52 -2.81 -17.20
N PHE A 77 -5.79 -2.30 -16.22
CA PHE A 77 -4.34 -2.06 -16.31
C PHE A 77 -3.50 -3.21 -15.73
N ALA A 78 -4.12 -4.31 -15.34
CA ALA A 78 -3.38 -5.49 -14.89
C ALA A 78 -2.91 -6.32 -16.09
N LYS A 79 -1.59 -6.62 -16.14
CA LYS A 79 -0.99 -7.47 -17.19
C LYS A 79 -1.34 -8.93 -16.94
N ARG A 80 -1.91 -9.61 -17.93
CA ARG A 80 -2.00 -11.06 -17.89
C ARG A 80 -0.65 -11.69 -18.19
N SER A 81 -0.20 -12.55 -17.28
CA SER A 81 1.10 -13.21 -17.36
C SER A 81 0.97 -14.73 -17.33
N ASN A 82 1.88 -15.41 -18.03
CA ASN A 82 2.06 -16.85 -17.96
C ASN A 82 3.11 -17.26 -16.92
N LEU A 83 3.76 -16.28 -16.26
CA LEU A 83 4.64 -16.55 -15.14
C LEU A 83 3.80 -16.97 -13.93
N GLU A 84 4.41 -17.67 -12.98
CA GLU A 84 3.71 -18.14 -11.79
C GLU A 84 3.30 -16.98 -10.88
N THR A 85 2.27 -17.20 -10.06
CA THR A 85 1.88 -16.25 -9.01
C THR A 85 2.96 -16.13 -7.95
N CYS A 86 3.24 -14.91 -7.49
CA CYS A 86 4.06 -14.67 -6.30
C CYS A 86 3.38 -15.27 -5.07
N THR A 87 4.13 -15.99 -4.24
CA THR A 87 3.59 -16.59 -3.01
C THR A 87 4.46 -16.27 -1.81
N ALA A 88 3.82 -16.11 -0.64
CA ALA A 88 4.46 -16.06 0.67
C ALA A 88 4.02 -17.27 1.48
N GLU A 89 4.91 -18.21 1.68
CA GLU A 89 4.66 -19.41 2.44
C GLU A 89 4.91 -19.15 3.92
N VAL A 90 3.88 -19.33 4.75
CA VAL A 90 3.94 -19.10 6.19
C VAL A 90 4.35 -20.39 6.90
N PHE A 91 5.33 -20.29 7.80
CA PHE A 91 5.75 -21.34 8.70
C PHE A 91 5.58 -20.85 10.14
N LEU A 92 4.92 -21.66 10.97
CA LEU A 92 4.77 -21.39 12.39
C LEU A 92 5.79 -22.21 13.18
N ASP A 93 6.51 -21.59 14.09
CA ASP A 93 7.38 -22.28 15.03
C ASP A 93 6.58 -22.90 16.19
N GLN A 94 7.26 -23.58 17.11
CA GLN A 94 6.64 -24.22 18.29
C GLN A 94 5.97 -23.20 19.24
N ASN A 95 6.32 -21.91 19.16
CA ASN A 95 5.76 -20.83 19.96
C ASN A 95 4.64 -20.07 19.21
N GLY A 96 4.31 -20.49 17.96
CA GLY A 96 3.33 -19.82 17.10
C GLY A 96 3.88 -18.59 16.37
N SER A 97 5.19 -18.32 16.43
CA SER A 97 5.80 -17.21 15.68
C SER A 97 5.86 -17.56 14.20
N ALA A 98 5.39 -16.62 13.37
CA ALA A 98 5.37 -16.80 11.92
C ALA A 98 6.71 -16.42 11.28
N SER A 99 7.19 -17.26 10.36
CA SER A 99 8.25 -16.93 9.42
C SER A 99 7.73 -17.09 7.99
N TYR A 100 8.30 -16.35 7.05
CA TYR A 100 7.82 -16.29 5.68
C TYR A 100 8.90 -16.69 4.69
N LYS A 101 8.54 -17.51 3.71
CA LYS A 101 9.37 -17.81 2.55
C LYS A 101 8.68 -17.31 1.29
N PHE A 102 9.26 -16.30 0.67
CA PHE A 102 8.70 -15.69 -0.54
C PHE A 102 9.24 -16.38 -1.81
N LYS A 103 8.33 -16.64 -2.76
CA LYS A 103 8.64 -16.97 -4.14
C LYS A 103 8.44 -15.72 -4.99
N ILE A 104 9.52 -15.02 -5.30
CA ILE A 104 9.51 -13.70 -5.98
C ILE A 104 10.01 -13.84 -7.41
N LYS A 105 11.14 -14.53 -7.58
CA LYS A 105 11.82 -14.63 -8.87
C LYS A 105 10.95 -15.33 -9.91
N ASP A 106 10.94 -14.80 -11.12
CA ASP A 106 10.21 -15.33 -12.27
C ASP A 106 8.69 -15.44 -12.00
N THR A 107 8.13 -14.47 -11.26
CA THR A 107 6.69 -14.38 -10.99
C THR A 107 6.04 -13.21 -11.72
N ALA A 108 4.72 -13.29 -11.90
CA ALA A 108 3.93 -12.32 -12.66
C ALA A 108 4.03 -10.90 -12.08
N THR A 109 4.03 -10.79 -10.75
CA THR A 109 4.01 -9.53 -9.99
C THR A 109 5.25 -8.65 -10.21
N PHE A 110 6.41 -9.21 -10.50
CA PHE A 110 7.65 -8.43 -10.64
C PHE A 110 8.12 -8.30 -12.10
N ASP A 111 7.28 -8.69 -13.06
CA ASP A 111 7.56 -8.67 -14.52
C ASP A 111 7.08 -7.33 -15.13
N PHE A 112 7.63 -6.21 -14.63
CA PHE A 112 7.27 -4.90 -15.13
C PHE A 112 8.09 -4.50 -16.34
N GLU A 113 7.39 -4.06 -17.40
CA GLU A 113 7.95 -3.46 -18.61
C GLU A 113 7.18 -2.19 -18.97
N ARG A 114 7.87 -1.16 -19.46
CA ARG A 114 7.27 0.15 -19.78
C ARG A 114 6.14 0.07 -20.81
N ASN A 115 6.18 -0.90 -21.70
CA ASN A 115 5.27 -1.03 -22.84
C ASN A 115 3.80 -1.33 -22.50
N TRP A 116 3.53 -1.87 -21.30
CA TRP A 116 2.17 -2.17 -20.87
C TRP A 116 1.66 -1.26 -19.73
N LEU A 117 2.54 -0.45 -19.13
CA LEU A 117 2.12 0.53 -18.14
C LEU A 117 1.33 1.67 -18.79
N PRO A 118 0.25 2.16 -18.16
CA PRO A 118 -0.55 3.26 -18.69
C PRO A 118 0.31 4.48 -19.02
N ASN A 119 0.00 5.16 -20.13
CA ASN A 119 0.70 6.37 -20.53
C ASN A 119 0.14 7.59 -19.79
N PRO A 120 0.89 8.23 -18.86
CA PRO A 120 0.38 9.34 -18.08
C PRO A 120 0.12 10.64 -18.88
N SER A 121 0.59 10.72 -20.13
CA SER A 121 0.24 11.84 -21.02
C SER A 121 -1.13 11.68 -21.69
N GLU A 122 -1.69 10.48 -21.70
CA GLU A 122 -2.98 10.17 -22.32
C GLU A 122 -4.08 9.94 -21.26
N LEU A 123 -3.70 9.35 -20.14
CA LEU A 123 -4.60 9.02 -19.04
C LEU A 123 -3.93 9.37 -17.70
N VAL A 124 -4.53 10.30 -16.97
CA VAL A 124 -3.98 10.81 -15.70
C VAL A 124 -4.85 10.32 -14.54
N PRO A 125 -4.27 9.63 -13.54
CA PRO A 125 -5.01 9.30 -12.32
C PRO A 125 -5.21 10.53 -11.43
N SER A 126 -6.18 10.48 -10.52
CA SER A 126 -6.27 11.45 -9.45
C SER A 126 -5.14 11.30 -8.43
N VAL A 127 -4.70 10.04 -8.20
CA VAL A 127 -3.59 9.68 -7.31
C VAL A 127 -2.95 8.40 -7.82
N LEU A 128 -1.62 8.32 -7.78
CA LEU A 128 -0.88 7.07 -7.86
C LEU A 128 -0.51 6.63 -6.44
N HIS A 129 -0.98 5.47 -6.00
CA HIS A 129 -0.49 4.79 -4.81
C HIS A 129 0.51 3.70 -5.23
N ILE A 130 1.70 3.69 -4.65
CA ILE A 130 2.74 2.70 -4.93
C ILE A 130 3.51 2.36 -3.67
N GLY A 131 3.98 1.13 -3.58
CA GLY A 131 4.78 0.75 -2.42
C GLY A 131 5.20 -0.70 -2.38
N THR A 132 5.75 -1.07 -1.25
CA THR A 132 6.17 -2.41 -0.88
C THR A 132 7.29 -2.98 -1.79
N LEU A 133 7.33 -4.29 -2.02
CA LEU A 133 8.43 -4.99 -2.70
C LEU A 133 8.68 -4.55 -4.13
N VAL A 134 7.65 -4.09 -4.86
CA VAL A 134 7.83 -3.63 -6.25
C VAL A 134 8.70 -2.37 -6.35
N THR A 135 8.87 -1.65 -5.25
CA THR A 135 9.75 -0.45 -5.21
C THR A 135 11.23 -0.79 -5.05
N VAL A 136 11.56 -2.05 -4.73
CA VAL A 136 12.93 -2.48 -4.41
C VAL A 136 13.41 -3.72 -5.17
N ILE A 137 12.49 -4.51 -5.76
CA ILE A 137 12.84 -5.72 -6.52
C ILE A 137 13.15 -5.35 -7.97
N GLU A 138 14.41 -5.51 -8.36
CA GLU A 138 14.87 -5.26 -9.74
C GLU A 138 14.58 -6.48 -10.66
N PRO A 139 14.41 -6.25 -11.99
CA PRO A 139 14.50 -4.96 -12.70
C PRO A 139 13.21 -4.12 -12.66
N GLY A 140 12.13 -4.65 -12.14
CA GLY A 140 10.82 -3.99 -12.11
C GLY A 140 10.83 -2.66 -11.38
N ALA A 141 11.58 -2.56 -10.25
CA ALA A 141 11.65 -1.34 -9.45
C ALA A 141 12.20 -0.14 -10.24
N SER A 142 13.19 -0.35 -11.10
CA SER A 142 13.71 0.73 -11.95
C SER A 142 12.70 1.16 -13.01
N VAL A 143 12.02 0.22 -13.66
CA VAL A 143 10.95 0.52 -14.64
C VAL A 143 9.82 1.30 -14.01
N LEU A 144 9.37 0.87 -12.82
CA LEU A 144 8.30 1.52 -12.08
C LEU A 144 8.71 2.91 -11.57
N TYR A 145 9.95 3.08 -11.13
CA TYR A 145 10.43 4.38 -10.70
C TYR A 145 10.38 5.41 -11.84
N GLU A 146 10.91 5.06 -13.02
CA GLU A 146 10.88 5.94 -14.20
C GLU A 146 9.45 6.30 -14.59
N TRP A 147 8.57 5.31 -14.64
CA TRP A 147 7.15 5.52 -14.94
C TRP A 147 6.45 6.37 -13.87
N SER A 148 6.66 6.10 -12.59
CA SER A 148 6.06 6.87 -11.49
C SER A 148 6.56 8.32 -11.47
N ASN A 149 7.82 8.54 -11.84
CA ASN A 149 8.37 9.90 -12.01
C ASN A 149 7.74 10.64 -13.19
N GLU A 150 7.29 9.95 -14.24
CA GLU A 150 6.45 10.56 -15.29
C GLU A 150 5.06 10.91 -14.74
N VAL A 151 4.41 9.99 -14.01
CA VAL A 151 3.09 10.21 -13.40
C VAL A 151 3.12 11.37 -12.41
N SER A 152 4.18 11.50 -11.60
CA SER A 152 4.30 12.55 -10.57
C SER A 152 4.24 13.98 -11.11
N LYS A 153 4.46 14.17 -12.42
CA LYS A 153 4.32 15.47 -13.09
C LYS A 153 2.87 15.89 -13.28
N PHE A 154 1.93 14.96 -13.15
CA PHE A 154 0.50 15.18 -13.44
C PHE A 154 -0.40 14.83 -12.25
N ALA A 155 0.02 13.97 -11.37
CA ALA A 155 -0.76 13.49 -10.24
C ALA A 155 0.10 13.28 -8.99
N PRO A 156 -0.45 13.47 -7.78
CA PRO A 156 0.25 13.17 -6.54
C PRO A 156 0.56 11.68 -6.42
N VAL A 157 1.73 11.37 -5.86
CA VAL A 157 2.19 10.01 -5.56
C VAL A 157 2.13 9.77 -4.06
N VAL A 158 1.41 8.74 -3.65
CA VAL A 158 1.37 8.23 -2.27
C VAL A 158 2.25 7.00 -2.19
N LEU A 159 3.32 7.08 -1.44
CA LEU A 159 4.28 6.00 -1.23
C LEU A 159 4.02 5.31 0.11
N ASP A 160 3.91 3.98 0.08
CA ASP A 160 3.95 3.13 1.27
C ASP A 160 5.17 2.18 1.19
N PRO A 161 6.31 2.51 1.81
CA PRO A 161 7.49 1.65 1.76
C PRO A 161 7.23 0.22 2.22
N ASN A 162 6.44 0.06 3.29
CA ASN A 162 5.97 -1.22 3.82
C ASN A 162 7.08 -2.29 3.81
N ILE A 163 8.12 -2.04 4.58
CA ILE A 163 9.42 -2.72 4.53
C ILE A 163 9.32 -4.21 4.81
N ARG A 164 10.07 -5.03 4.07
CA ARG A 164 10.09 -6.48 4.21
C ARG A 164 11.52 -7.00 4.41
N PRO A 165 12.07 -6.93 5.64
CA PRO A 165 13.43 -7.39 5.93
C PRO A 165 13.66 -8.88 5.65
N SER A 166 12.61 -9.69 5.74
CA SER A 166 12.66 -11.11 5.41
C SER A 166 12.94 -11.39 3.92
N VAL A 167 12.67 -10.41 3.04
CA VAL A 167 12.96 -10.50 1.60
C VAL A 167 14.30 -9.86 1.27
N ILE A 168 14.57 -8.67 1.80
CA ILE A 168 15.82 -7.94 1.61
C ILE A 168 16.38 -7.56 2.99
N PRO A 169 17.21 -8.41 3.59
CA PRO A 169 17.77 -8.17 4.93
C PRO A 169 18.87 -7.12 4.96
N ASP A 170 19.49 -6.79 3.83
CA ASP A 170 20.50 -5.74 3.73
C ASP A 170 19.83 -4.36 3.78
N ARG A 171 19.86 -3.77 4.97
CA ARG A 171 19.27 -2.45 5.23
C ARG A 171 19.87 -1.34 4.36
N LYS A 172 21.19 -1.39 4.08
CA LYS A 172 21.83 -0.35 3.25
C LYS A 172 21.35 -0.43 1.82
N MET A 173 21.23 -1.64 1.29
CA MET A 173 20.68 -1.86 -0.04
C MET A 173 19.22 -1.40 -0.10
N TYR A 174 18.42 -1.72 0.93
CA TYR A 174 17.02 -1.29 1.01
C TYR A 174 16.90 0.24 1.04
N LEU A 175 17.69 0.92 1.88
CA LEU A 175 17.72 2.38 1.95
C LEU A 175 18.05 3.00 0.60
N THR A 176 19.11 2.52 -0.06
CA THR A 176 19.50 3.03 -1.39
C THR A 176 18.37 2.88 -2.41
N ALA A 177 17.61 1.78 -2.36
CA ALA A 177 16.50 1.56 -3.25
C ALA A 177 15.29 2.46 -2.94
N ILE A 178 14.96 2.67 -1.66
CA ILE A 178 13.73 3.38 -1.28
C ILE A 178 13.89 4.91 -1.25
N GLU A 179 15.08 5.43 -0.93
CA GLU A 179 15.30 6.88 -0.81
C GLU A 179 15.03 7.64 -2.11
N LYS A 180 15.27 7.04 -3.27
CA LYS A 180 14.93 7.65 -4.56
C LYS A 180 13.42 7.95 -4.69
N TRP A 181 12.56 7.12 -4.08
CA TRP A 181 11.11 7.28 -4.15
C TRP A 181 10.62 8.47 -3.33
N PHE A 182 11.33 8.83 -2.24
CA PHE A 182 10.98 10.00 -1.45
C PHE A 182 11.06 11.29 -2.27
N ALA A 183 11.92 11.33 -3.30
CA ALA A 183 12.05 12.50 -4.17
C ALA A 183 10.84 12.78 -5.07
N ILE A 184 9.98 11.78 -5.29
CA ILE A 184 8.78 11.90 -6.14
C ILE A 184 7.47 11.71 -5.35
N ALA A 185 7.55 11.27 -4.10
CA ALA A 185 6.39 11.02 -3.27
C ALA A 185 5.82 12.33 -2.69
N THR A 186 4.56 12.62 -2.99
CA THR A 186 3.83 13.76 -2.43
C THR A 186 3.41 13.48 -0.98
N VAL A 187 3.01 12.25 -0.71
CA VAL A 187 2.67 11.74 0.61
C VAL A 187 3.45 10.46 0.87
N ILE A 188 4.06 10.35 2.04
CA ILE A 188 4.69 9.12 2.51
C ILE A 188 3.88 8.58 3.68
N LYS A 189 3.34 7.37 3.55
CA LYS A 189 2.75 6.62 4.66
C LYS A 189 3.74 5.54 5.06
N VAL A 190 4.07 5.45 6.33
CA VAL A 190 5.11 4.54 6.85
C VAL A 190 4.72 4.04 8.24
N SER A 191 5.16 2.86 8.65
CA SER A 191 5.01 2.43 10.03
C SER A 191 6.19 2.86 10.92
N GLU A 192 5.94 2.99 12.21
CA GLU A 192 7.02 3.18 13.20
C GLU A 192 8.03 2.02 13.14
N GLU A 193 7.56 0.78 12.92
CA GLU A 193 8.41 -0.39 12.78
C GLU A 193 9.34 -0.27 11.56
N ASP A 194 8.82 0.15 10.40
CA ASP A 194 9.60 0.40 9.19
C ASP A 194 10.66 1.47 9.43
N MET A 195 10.28 2.58 10.07
CA MET A 195 11.22 3.67 10.38
C MET A 195 12.34 3.21 11.32
N ASN A 196 12.00 2.47 12.38
CA ASN A 196 12.96 1.93 13.31
C ASN A 196 13.90 0.92 12.66
N TRP A 197 13.43 0.15 11.69
CA TRP A 197 14.26 -0.77 10.93
C TRP A 197 15.21 -0.04 9.97
N LEU A 198 14.69 0.96 9.24
CA LEU A 198 15.49 1.75 8.29
C LEU A 198 16.52 2.63 9.00
N TYR A 199 16.13 3.28 10.10
CA TYR A 199 16.92 4.31 10.82
C TYR A 199 16.96 4.02 12.33
N PRO A 200 17.62 2.93 12.75
CA PRO A 200 17.62 2.53 14.14
C PRO A 200 18.27 3.58 15.04
N GLY A 201 17.54 3.97 16.07
CA GLY A 201 17.97 4.97 17.05
C GLY A 201 17.67 6.43 16.69
N ASP A 202 17.12 6.67 15.50
CA ASP A 202 16.64 8.01 15.15
C ASP A 202 15.30 8.32 15.86
N ASP A 203 15.09 9.60 16.14
CA ASP A 203 13.77 10.09 16.50
C ASP A 203 12.87 10.10 15.25
N ILE A 204 11.75 9.36 15.31
CA ILE A 204 10.86 9.17 14.16
C ILE A 204 10.23 10.47 13.65
N VAL A 205 9.96 11.42 14.55
CA VAL A 205 9.39 12.72 14.19
C VAL A 205 10.40 13.56 13.42
N ASN A 206 11.63 13.65 13.95
CA ASN A 206 12.70 14.39 13.30
C ASN A 206 13.08 13.76 11.95
N ARG A 207 13.08 12.43 11.87
CA ARG A 207 13.31 11.71 10.62
C ARG A 207 12.21 12.01 9.60
N ALA A 208 10.94 11.91 9.98
CA ALA A 208 9.82 12.24 9.11
C ALA A 208 9.85 13.70 8.63
N LYS A 209 10.17 14.63 9.52
CA LYS A 209 10.36 16.05 9.15
C LYS A 209 11.47 16.26 8.13
N SER A 210 12.54 15.45 8.18
CA SER A 210 13.64 15.55 7.21
C SER A 210 13.27 15.10 5.79
N TRP A 211 12.15 14.39 5.60
CA TRP A 211 11.63 14.03 4.29
C TRP A 211 10.74 15.11 3.67
N LEU A 212 10.21 16.04 4.49
CA LEU A 212 9.40 17.13 3.99
C LEU A 212 10.22 18.04 3.09
N SER A 213 9.64 18.42 1.97
CA SER A 213 10.29 19.18 0.90
C SER A 213 9.27 19.92 0.04
N ASP A 214 9.72 20.50 -1.08
CA ASP A 214 8.82 21.05 -2.09
C ASP A 214 7.97 19.99 -2.78
N VAL A 215 8.34 18.71 -2.71
CA VAL A 215 7.59 17.57 -3.25
C VAL A 215 6.78 16.89 -2.15
N THR A 216 7.44 16.38 -1.12
CA THR A 216 6.79 15.68 0.00
C THR A 216 6.13 16.67 0.95
N LYS A 217 4.81 16.65 1.03
CA LYS A 217 4.02 17.60 1.83
C LYS A 217 3.43 16.99 3.09
N LEU A 218 3.27 15.68 3.13
CA LEU A 218 2.68 14.97 4.26
C LEU A 218 3.40 13.64 4.51
N VAL A 219 3.75 13.38 5.76
CA VAL A 219 4.19 12.07 6.24
C VAL A 219 3.16 11.56 7.24
N VAL A 220 2.61 10.37 7.01
CA VAL A 220 1.70 9.69 7.92
C VAL A 220 2.40 8.48 8.52
N ILE A 221 2.56 8.48 9.86
CA ILE A 221 3.19 7.38 10.59
C ILE A 221 2.11 6.58 11.31
N THR A 222 2.05 5.28 11.07
CA THR A 222 1.21 4.36 11.85
C THR A 222 1.97 3.91 13.10
N LEU A 223 1.33 4.06 14.28
CA LEU A 223 1.91 3.78 15.60
C LEU A 223 1.22 2.56 16.27
N GLY A 224 0.75 1.61 15.47
CA GLY A 224 0.00 0.45 15.98
C GLY A 224 -1.20 0.86 16.80
N SER A 225 -1.33 0.33 18.03
CA SER A 225 -2.44 0.63 18.95
C SER A 225 -2.45 2.08 19.45
N GLU A 226 -1.34 2.81 19.34
CA GLU A 226 -1.26 4.21 19.72
C GLU A 226 -1.91 5.17 18.71
N GLY A 227 -2.25 4.68 17.51
CA GLY A 227 -2.95 5.45 16.50
C GLY A 227 -2.06 5.94 15.36
N LEU A 228 -2.24 7.19 14.95
CA LEU A 228 -1.59 7.76 13.78
C LEU A 228 -0.97 9.12 14.10
N LEU A 229 0.12 9.43 13.41
CA LEU A 229 0.77 10.72 13.46
C LEU A 229 0.93 11.28 12.04
N GLY A 230 0.33 12.44 11.76
CA GLY A 230 0.52 13.19 10.53
C GLY A 230 1.46 14.37 10.74
N ILE A 231 2.42 14.53 9.84
CA ILE A 231 3.44 15.57 9.89
C ILE A 231 3.48 16.33 8.55
N THR A 232 3.27 17.63 8.61
CA THR A 232 3.44 18.58 7.51
C THR A 232 4.50 19.62 7.91
N LEU A 233 4.78 20.59 7.05
CA LEU A 233 5.62 21.73 7.42
C LEU A 233 4.97 22.62 8.52
N GLU A 234 3.64 22.63 8.57
CA GLU A 234 2.87 23.51 9.46
C GLU A 234 2.40 22.78 10.74
N ASP A 235 2.12 21.49 10.64
CA ASP A 235 1.44 20.73 11.67
C ASP A 235 2.13 19.42 12.06
N GLN A 236 1.91 19.04 13.31
CA GLN A 236 2.18 17.71 13.83
C GLN A 236 0.94 17.23 14.60
N ILE A 237 0.15 16.34 13.99
CA ILE A 237 -1.15 15.93 14.50
C ILE A 237 -1.12 14.45 14.84
N LYS A 238 -1.24 14.13 16.15
CA LYS A 238 -1.46 12.77 16.63
C LYS A 238 -2.95 12.53 16.87
N VAL A 239 -3.46 11.40 16.39
CA VAL A 239 -4.79 10.88 16.72
C VAL A 239 -4.65 9.53 17.41
N PRO A 240 -5.46 9.24 18.45
CA PRO A 240 -5.37 7.97 19.17
C PRO A 240 -5.89 6.81 18.32
N GLY A 241 -5.39 5.61 18.60
CA GLY A 241 -5.97 4.38 18.07
C GLY A 241 -7.37 4.13 18.63
N VAL A 242 -8.21 3.49 17.84
CA VAL A 242 -9.54 3.06 18.25
C VAL A 242 -9.45 1.66 18.86
N LYS A 243 -9.94 1.49 20.09
CA LYS A 243 -9.92 0.20 20.79
C LYS A 243 -10.93 -0.77 20.19
N VAL A 244 -10.45 -1.93 19.80
CA VAL A 244 -11.24 -3.06 19.29
C VAL A 244 -10.70 -4.37 19.84
N GLU A 245 -11.50 -5.42 19.78
CA GLU A 245 -11.00 -6.79 19.94
C GLU A 245 -10.23 -7.16 18.64
N VAL A 246 -8.93 -7.37 18.77
CA VAL A 246 -8.06 -7.66 17.61
C VAL A 246 -8.19 -9.13 17.23
N VAL A 247 -8.63 -9.37 15.99
CA VAL A 247 -8.68 -10.69 15.35
C VAL A 247 -7.46 -10.91 14.46
N ASP A 248 -7.13 -9.90 13.64
CA ASP A 248 -6.00 -9.94 12.71
C ASP A 248 -5.53 -8.50 12.44
N THR A 249 -4.24 -8.29 12.23
CA THR A 249 -3.68 -6.97 11.91
C THR A 249 -3.37 -6.77 10.43
N VAL A 250 -3.53 -7.81 9.62
CA VAL A 250 -3.27 -7.78 8.18
C VAL A 250 -4.18 -6.76 7.48
N GLY A 251 -3.59 -5.90 6.65
CA GLY A 251 -4.31 -4.90 5.87
C GLY A 251 -4.70 -3.62 6.63
N ALA A 252 -4.41 -3.51 7.95
CA ALA A 252 -4.70 -2.29 8.70
C ALA A 252 -3.94 -1.08 8.17
N GLY A 253 -2.63 -1.22 7.92
CA GLY A 253 -1.80 -0.18 7.32
C GLY A 253 -2.25 0.18 5.90
N ASP A 254 -2.65 -0.82 5.11
CA ASP A 254 -3.15 -0.63 3.74
C ASP A 254 -4.47 0.15 3.74
N THR A 255 -5.34 -0.13 4.74
CA THR A 255 -6.58 0.62 4.97
C THR A 255 -6.30 2.08 5.35
N VAL A 256 -5.29 2.36 6.20
CA VAL A 256 -4.85 3.74 6.49
C VAL A 256 -4.44 4.43 5.20
N GLY A 257 -3.63 3.78 4.37
CA GLY A 257 -3.20 4.31 3.07
C GLY A 257 -4.39 4.70 2.18
N ALA A 258 -5.41 3.83 2.11
CA ALA A 258 -6.62 4.08 1.33
C ALA A 258 -7.41 5.31 1.81
N ILE A 259 -7.58 5.49 3.13
CA ILE A 259 -8.27 6.67 3.69
C ILE A 259 -7.46 7.96 3.50
N VAL A 260 -6.12 7.88 3.56
CA VAL A 260 -5.25 9.03 3.25
C VAL A 260 -5.41 9.45 1.78
N VAL A 261 -5.46 8.49 0.85
CA VAL A 261 -5.73 8.73 -0.58
C VAL A 261 -7.12 9.35 -0.77
N GLU A 262 -8.15 8.84 -0.09
CA GLU A 262 -9.50 9.43 -0.12
C GLU A 262 -9.48 10.88 0.36
N GLY A 263 -8.81 11.15 1.48
CA GLY A 263 -8.65 12.51 2.02
C GLY A 263 -7.97 13.45 1.03
N LEU A 264 -6.91 12.97 0.37
CA LEU A 264 -6.17 13.72 -0.65
C LEU A 264 -7.07 14.10 -1.84
N ILE A 265 -7.88 13.16 -2.32
CA ILE A 265 -8.82 13.39 -3.43
C ILE A 265 -9.93 14.36 -3.02
N LYS A 266 -10.48 14.17 -1.81
CA LYS A 266 -11.65 14.93 -1.35
C LYS A 266 -11.32 16.38 -1.01
N TYR A 267 -10.20 16.61 -0.37
CA TYR A 267 -9.87 17.93 0.18
C TYR A 267 -8.76 18.64 -0.60
N GLY A 268 -7.98 17.91 -1.40
CA GLY A 268 -6.75 18.41 -2.01
C GLY A 268 -5.59 18.47 -1.02
N LEU A 269 -4.37 18.40 -1.53
CA LEU A 269 -3.15 18.35 -0.73
C LEU A 269 -2.98 19.57 0.19
N GLU A 270 -3.26 20.76 -0.34
CA GLU A 270 -3.09 22.04 0.35
C GLU A 270 -4.02 22.20 1.56
N ASN A 271 -5.14 21.47 1.59
CA ASN A 271 -6.10 21.51 2.67
C ASN A 271 -5.93 20.35 3.68
N LEU A 272 -4.98 19.44 3.46
CA LEU A 272 -4.66 18.36 4.40
C LEU A 272 -3.75 18.85 5.53
N ILE A 273 -4.22 19.90 6.24
CA ILE A 273 -3.57 20.52 7.39
C ILE A 273 -4.62 20.71 8.50
N GLY A 274 -4.16 21.01 9.72
CA GLY A 274 -5.01 21.39 10.84
C GLY A 274 -6.13 20.38 11.12
N GLU A 275 -7.33 20.89 11.26
CA GLU A 275 -8.51 20.08 11.60
C GLU A 275 -8.91 19.10 10.46
N THR A 276 -8.71 19.47 9.20
CA THR A 276 -8.98 18.59 8.06
C THR A 276 -8.09 17.35 8.12
N LEU A 277 -6.79 17.52 8.35
CA LEU A 277 -5.87 16.39 8.51
C LEU A 277 -6.26 15.54 9.72
N ARG A 278 -6.64 16.16 10.86
CA ARG A 278 -7.11 15.44 12.04
C ARG A 278 -8.32 14.55 11.73
N GLN A 279 -9.29 15.06 10.98
CA GLN A 279 -10.49 14.31 10.58
C GLN A 279 -10.12 13.12 9.70
N VAL A 280 -9.25 13.31 8.71
CA VAL A 280 -8.78 12.23 7.83
C VAL A 280 -8.05 11.15 8.63
N LEU A 281 -7.12 11.53 9.52
CA LEU A 281 -6.40 10.57 10.36
C LEU A 281 -7.33 9.85 11.35
N SER A 282 -8.32 10.53 11.92
CA SER A 282 -9.31 9.91 12.81
C SER A 282 -10.18 8.90 12.08
N LYS A 283 -10.62 9.21 10.84
CA LYS A 283 -11.31 8.26 9.97
C LYS A 283 -10.41 7.08 9.63
N ALA A 284 -9.13 7.31 9.32
CA ALA A 284 -8.17 6.25 9.03
C ALA A 284 -7.93 5.33 10.24
N ALA A 285 -7.82 5.88 11.46
CA ALA A 285 -7.69 5.10 12.67
C ALA A 285 -8.95 4.24 12.95
N LYS A 286 -10.17 4.78 12.73
CA LYS A 286 -11.42 4.03 12.78
C LYS A 286 -11.45 2.89 11.78
N ALA A 287 -11.08 3.17 10.52
CA ALA A 287 -11.05 2.19 9.44
C ALA A 287 -10.06 1.04 9.72
N ALA A 288 -8.85 1.38 10.17
CA ALA A 288 -7.84 0.40 10.55
C ALA A 288 -8.31 -0.49 11.71
N ALA A 289 -8.97 0.07 12.71
CA ALA A 289 -9.52 -0.68 13.84
C ALA A 289 -10.60 -1.67 13.40
N ILE A 290 -11.51 -1.26 12.49
CA ILE A 290 -12.52 -2.16 11.90
C ILE A 290 -11.82 -3.29 11.12
N THR A 291 -10.78 -2.98 10.34
CA THR A 291 -9.98 -4.01 9.65
C THR A 291 -9.38 -4.99 10.66
N CYS A 292 -8.77 -4.49 11.75
CA CYS A 292 -8.18 -5.33 12.80
C CYS A 292 -9.19 -6.23 13.54
N SER A 293 -10.48 -5.88 13.56
CA SER A 293 -11.54 -6.68 14.20
C SER A 293 -12.04 -7.84 13.32
N ARG A 294 -11.44 -8.07 12.15
CA ARG A 294 -11.85 -9.07 11.15
C ARG A 294 -10.68 -9.95 10.75
N ALA A 295 -10.96 -11.16 10.30
CA ALA A 295 -9.94 -12.05 9.76
C ALA A 295 -9.49 -11.58 8.37
N GLY A 296 -8.19 -11.57 8.14
CA GLY A 296 -7.54 -11.15 6.90
C GLY A 296 -7.72 -9.67 6.58
N ALA A 297 -7.23 -9.23 5.43
CA ALA A 297 -7.35 -7.85 4.96
C ALA A 297 -8.78 -7.54 4.50
N ASN A 298 -9.68 -7.32 5.45
CA ASN A 298 -11.10 -7.06 5.22
C ASN A 298 -11.50 -5.63 5.64
N PRO A 299 -11.19 -4.60 4.83
CA PRO A 299 -11.44 -3.21 5.14
C PRO A 299 -12.95 -2.89 5.19
N PRO A 300 -13.35 -1.84 5.93
CA PRO A 300 -14.73 -1.41 6.00
C PRO A 300 -15.24 -0.81 4.68
N SER A 301 -16.56 -0.85 4.49
CA SER A 301 -17.24 -0.05 3.48
C SER A 301 -17.40 1.42 3.93
N ASN A 302 -17.79 2.29 3.00
CA ASN A 302 -18.05 3.69 3.33
C ASN A 302 -19.20 3.84 4.35
N GLU A 303 -20.23 2.99 4.29
CA GLU A 303 -21.37 3.00 5.21
C GLU A 303 -20.96 2.69 6.66
N GLU A 304 -19.96 1.85 6.86
CA GLU A 304 -19.42 1.48 8.18
C GLU A 304 -18.53 2.57 8.80
N LEU A 305 -18.15 3.56 8.00
CA LEU A 305 -17.27 4.67 8.42
C LEU A 305 -18.05 5.95 8.76
N ILE A 306 -19.34 6.00 8.45
CA ILE A 306 -20.24 7.12 8.78
C ILE A 306 -20.50 7.21 10.30
#